data_e8b3a29022c10d54d0c4608e4a82c7da
#
_entry.id   e8b3a29022c10d54d0c4608e4a82c7da
#
_cell.length_a   1.000
_cell.length_b   1.000
_cell.length_c   1.000
_cell.angle_alpha   90.00
_cell.angle_beta   90.00
_cell.angle_gamma   90.00
#
_symmetry.space_group_name_H-M   'P 1'
#
loop_
_entity.id
_entity.type
_entity.pdbx_description
1 polymer ?
#
loop_
_entity_poly.entity_id
_entity_poly.type
_entity_poly.pdbx_seq_one_letter_code
_entity_poly.pdbx_strand_id
1 'polypeptide(L)'
;MAEEKFDVIIVGGGITGCVAAYLLAQAEMEVLVVERAEEAGQKAVTGGRMYGHAMEKIFPGFGEEAPVERKIVRERISFLAEETATTLEYDDEEMRKPEKASYSILRGNLDPWLTEKAEEAGAMFIHGIRVDKVLTDDKGKAIGVLAGEEE
;
A
#
# COMPACT_ATOMS: atom_id res chain seq x y z
N MET A 1 23.73 -20.39 10.25
CA MET A 1 22.70 -19.94 9.28
C MET A 1 23.40 -18.88 8.42
N ALA A 2 23.22 -18.90 7.11
CA ALA A 2 23.76 -17.85 6.25
C ALA A 2 23.00 -16.55 6.59
N GLU A 3 23.71 -15.46 6.86
CA GLU A 3 23.12 -14.15 6.95
C GLU A 3 22.77 -13.70 5.54
N GLU A 4 21.48 -13.67 5.20
CA GLU A 4 21.04 -13.03 3.98
C GLU A 4 21.10 -11.51 4.19
N LYS A 5 21.66 -10.80 3.22
CA LYS A 5 21.82 -9.35 3.27
C LYS A 5 20.94 -8.72 2.22
N PHE A 6 20.23 -7.70 2.62
CA PHE A 6 19.42 -6.86 1.77
C PHE A 6 19.86 -5.41 1.91
N ASP A 7 19.72 -4.63 0.84
CA ASP A 7 19.96 -3.19 0.91
C ASP A 7 18.91 -2.51 1.78
N VAL A 8 17.65 -3.00 1.70
CA VAL A 8 16.51 -2.46 2.44
C VAL A 8 15.62 -3.57 2.96
N ILE A 9 15.22 -3.46 4.22
CA ILE A 9 14.16 -4.28 4.83
C ILE A 9 12.95 -3.39 5.13
N ILE A 10 11.80 -3.73 4.57
CA ILE A 10 10.52 -3.04 4.78
C ILE A 10 9.66 -3.88 5.72
N VAL A 11 9.18 -3.28 6.80
CA VAL A 11 8.29 -3.93 7.76
C VAL A 11 6.85 -3.53 7.45
N GLY A 12 6.08 -4.49 6.95
CA GLY A 12 4.67 -4.36 6.58
C GLY A 12 4.43 -4.24 5.08
N GLY A 13 3.67 -5.19 4.55
CA GLY A 13 3.26 -5.31 3.13
C GLY A 13 1.95 -4.59 2.80
N GLY A 14 1.63 -3.47 3.45
CA GLY A 14 0.50 -2.62 3.05
C GLY A 14 0.84 -1.69 1.88
N ILE A 15 -0.09 -0.83 1.47
CA ILE A 15 0.07 0.08 0.31
C ILE A 15 1.42 0.78 0.31
N THR A 16 1.80 1.39 1.43
CA THR A 16 3.06 2.15 1.53
C THR A 16 4.28 1.24 1.38
N GLY A 17 4.28 0.07 2.03
CA GLY A 17 5.37 -0.89 1.95
C GLY A 17 5.55 -1.46 0.55
N CYS A 18 4.45 -1.86 -0.11
CA CYS A 18 4.48 -2.38 -1.47
C CYS A 18 4.96 -1.34 -2.48
N VAL A 19 4.47 -0.09 -2.38
CA VAL A 19 4.91 0.99 -3.28
C VAL A 19 6.38 1.33 -3.06
N ALA A 20 6.84 1.37 -1.81
CA ALA A 20 8.26 1.57 -1.50
C ALA A 20 9.12 0.42 -2.06
N ALA A 21 8.68 -0.83 -1.85
CA ALA A 21 9.37 -2.01 -2.38
C ALA A 21 9.48 -1.97 -3.90
N TYR A 22 8.38 -1.66 -4.60
CA TYR A 22 8.34 -1.52 -6.05
C TYR A 22 9.38 -0.50 -6.55
N LEU A 23 9.36 0.71 -5.99
CA LEU A 23 10.26 1.80 -6.43
C LEU A 23 11.74 1.50 -6.13
N LEU A 24 12.03 0.88 -4.99
CA LEU A 24 13.40 0.51 -4.61
C LEU A 24 13.91 -0.66 -5.46
N ALA A 25 13.08 -1.66 -5.73
CA ALA A 25 13.43 -2.76 -6.61
C ALA A 25 13.68 -2.28 -8.05
N GLN A 26 12.86 -1.35 -8.56
CA GLN A 26 13.13 -0.70 -9.86
C GLN A 26 14.45 0.10 -9.89
N ALA A 27 14.94 0.54 -8.73
CA ALA A 27 16.25 1.16 -8.58
C ALA A 27 17.38 0.14 -8.38
N GLU A 28 17.12 -1.14 -8.71
CA GLU A 28 18.09 -2.25 -8.62
C GLU A 28 18.60 -2.53 -7.21
N MET A 29 17.82 -2.17 -6.16
CA MET A 29 18.14 -2.50 -4.78
C MET A 29 17.60 -3.89 -4.40
N GLU A 30 18.33 -4.62 -3.57
CA GLU A 30 17.87 -5.86 -2.96
C GLU A 30 16.92 -5.53 -1.80
N VAL A 31 15.60 -5.75 -2.02
CA VAL A 31 14.53 -5.36 -1.09
C VAL A 31 13.85 -6.60 -0.51
N LEU A 32 13.77 -6.65 0.81
CA LEU A 32 12.96 -7.61 1.55
C LEU A 32 11.77 -6.90 2.21
N VAL A 33 10.57 -7.41 2.01
CA VAL A 33 9.36 -7.00 2.73
C VAL A 33 8.93 -8.12 3.68
N VAL A 34 8.78 -7.80 4.96
CA VAL A 34 8.30 -8.75 5.98
C VAL A 34 6.88 -8.35 6.40
N GLU A 35 5.91 -9.22 6.13
CA GLU A 35 4.49 -9.00 6.45
C GLU A 35 3.99 -10.07 7.44
N ARG A 36 3.29 -9.61 8.48
CA ARG A 36 2.76 -10.51 9.53
C ARG A 36 1.51 -11.28 9.12
N ALA A 37 0.80 -10.83 8.09
CA ALA A 37 -0.33 -11.58 7.53
C ALA A 37 0.19 -12.74 6.67
N GLU A 38 -0.53 -13.87 6.66
CA GLU A 38 -0.18 -15.02 5.83
C GLU A 38 -0.35 -14.74 4.34
N GLU A 39 -1.26 -13.81 4.00
CA GLU A 39 -1.51 -13.36 2.63
C GLU A 39 -1.61 -11.84 2.57
N ALA A 40 -1.20 -11.27 1.44
CA ALA A 40 -1.32 -9.84 1.19
C ALA A 40 -2.79 -9.39 1.29
N GLY A 41 -3.03 -8.27 1.98
CA GLY A 41 -4.38 -7.73 2.16
C GLY A 41 -5.27 -8.45 3.17
N GLN A 42 -4.91 -9.62 3.69
CA GLN A 42 -5.73 -10.44 4.59
C GLN A 42 -6.19 -9.69 5.86
N LYS A 43 -5.35 -8.82 6.40
CA LYS A 43 -5.68 -8.00 7.57
C LYS A 43 -6.25 -6.62 7.22
N ALA A 44 -6.44 -6.34 5.93
CA ALA A 44 -6.98 -5.07 5.45
C ALA A 44 -8.51 -5.13 5.40
N VAL A 45 -9.16 -4.67 6.47
CA VAL A 45 -10.62 -4.70 6.62
C VAL A 45 -11.31 -3.43 6.11
N THR A 46 -10.59 -2.56 5.43
CA THR A 46 -11.11 -1.28 4.96
C THR A 46 -11.16 -1.19 3.45
N GLY A 47 -12.12 -0.44 2.98
CA GLY A 47 -12.12 0.18 1.67
C GLY A 47 -12.24 1.69 1.83
N GLY A 48 -12.20 2.41 0.75
CA GLY A 48 -12.33 3.85 0.80
C GLY A 48 -12.04 4.52 -0.52
N ARG A 49 -11.86 5.83 -0.45
CA ARG A 49 -11.42 6.63 -1.58
C ARG A 49 -9.90 6.68 -1.65
N MET A 50 -9.37 6.36 -2.83
CA MET A 50 -7.98 6.57 -3.18
C MET A 50 -7.86 7.70 -4.21
N TYR A 51 -6.96 8.63 -3.96
CA TYR A 51 -6.59 9.66 -4.93
C TYR A 51 -5.60 9.07 -5.93
N GLY A 52 -6.11 8.70 -7.11
CA GLY A 52 -5.38 7.91 -8.10
C GLY A 52 -4.21 8.64 -8.77
N HIS A 53 -4.19 9.99 -8.74
CA HIS A 53 -3.18 10.78 -9.43
C HIS A 53 -1.72 10.51 -8.99
N ALA A 54 -1.51 10.11 -7.75
CA ALA A 54 -0.19 9.73 -7.26
C ALA A 54 0.17 8.32 -7.75
N MET A 55 -0.79 7.41 -7.74
CA MET A 55 -0.61 6.04 -8.22
C MET A 55 -0.39 5.98 -9.73
N GLU A 56 -1.08 6.84 -10.49
CA GLU A 56 -0.90 6.95 -11.94
C GLU A 56 0.52 7.38 -12.35
N LYS A 57 1.22 8.13 -11.49
CA LYS A 57 2.63 8.50 -11.71
C LYS A 57 3.60 7.34 -11.49
N ILE A 58 3.23 6.42 -10.60
CA ILE A 58 4.05 5.26 -10.21
C ILE A 58 3.71 4.06 -11.11
N PHE A 59 2.44 3.86 -11.36
CA PHE A 59 1.88 2.79 -12.19
C PHE A 59 1.04 3.43 -13.30
N PRO A 60 1.64 3.78 -14.45
CA PRO A 60 0.89 4.34 -15.59
C PRO A 60 -0.22 3.38 -16.02
N GLY A 61 -1.44 3.87 -16.15
CA GLY A 61 -2.62 3.05 -16.41
C GLY A 61 -3.28 2.47 -15.14
N PHE A 62 -2.90 2.95 -13.96
CA PHE A 62 -3.42 2.45 -12.68
C PHE A 62 -4.96 2.34 -12.65
N GLY A 63 -5.66 3.33 -13.17
CA GLY A 63 -7.12 3.33 -13.16
C GLY A 63 -7.77 2.26 -14.04
N GLU A 64 -7.03 1.64 -14.95
CA GLU A 64 -7.50 0.60 -15.88
C GLU A 64 -7.00 -0.79 -15.48
N GLU A 65 -5.80 -0.88 -14.91
CA GLU A 65 -5.12 -2.15 -14.58
C GLU A 65 -5.34 -2.60 -13.14
N ALA A 66 -5.39 -1.64 -12.20
CA ALA A 66 -5.54 -1.96 -10.78
C ALA A 66 -6.99 -2.40 -10.46
N PRO A 67 -7.18 -3.23 -9.42
CA PRO A 67 -8.51 -3.69 -9.00
C PRO A 67 -9.26 -2.58 -8.25
N VAL A 68 -9.52 -1.47 -8.95
CA VAL A 68 -10.34 -0.38 -8.47
C VAL A 68 -11.82 -0.70 -8.70
N GLU A 69 -12.71 -0.24 -7.80
CA GLU A 69 -14.13 -0.54 -7.90
C GLU A 69 -14.85 0.46 -8.81
N ARG A 70 -14.73 1.74 -8.51
CA ARG A 70 -15.41 2.80 -9.26
C ARG A 70 -14.62 4.10 -9.27
N LYS A 71 -14.65 4.79 -10.38
CA LYS A 71 -14.20 6.18 -10.48
C LYS A 71 -15.16 7.09 -9.72
N ILE A 72 -14.62 7.93 -8.85
CA ILE A 72 -15.39 8.91 -8.09
C ILE A 72 -15.46 10.20 -8.91
N VAL A 73 -16.67 10.60 -9.26
CA VAL A 73 -16.93 11.79 -10.09
C VAL A 73 -17.78 12.84 -9.37
N ARG A 74 -18.22 12.53 -8.15
CA ARG A 74 -19.09 13.37 -7.34
C ARG A 74 -18.84 13.13 -5.86
N GLU A 75 -18.81 14.18 -5.09
CA GLU A 75 -18.67 14.13 -3.64
C GLU A 75 -19.89 14.75 -2.95
N ARG A 76 -20.30 14.14 -1.85
CA ARG A 76 -21.34 14.66 -0.98
C ARG A 76 -20.87 14.65 0.46
N ILE A 77 -21.01 15.77 1.12
CA ILE A 77 -20.78 15.93 2.57
C ILE A 77 -22.11 16.29 3.19
N SER A 78 -22.59 15.44 4.11
CA SER A 78 -23.86 15.63 4.79
C SER A 78 -23.63 15.87 6.28
N PHE A 79 -24.22 16.92 6.80
CA PHE A 79 -24.33 17.18 8.23
C PHE A 79 -25.69 16.71 8.68
N LEU A 80 -25.70 15.74 9.58
CA LEU A 80 -26.91 15.06 10.03
C LEU A 80 -27.29 15.54 11.44
N ALA A 81 -28.58 15.77 11.65
CA ALA A 81 -29.19 15.92 12.95
C ALA A 81 -30.34 14.89 13.08
N GLU A 82 -31.03 14.86 14.22
CA GLU A 82 -32.02 13.82 14.51
C GLU A 82 -33.11 13.68 13.44
N GLU A 83 -33.63 14.81 12.95
CA GLU A 83 -34.70 14.83 11.94
C GLU A 83 -34.36 15.65 10.69
N THR A 84 -33.12 16.19 10.59
CA THR A 84 -32.71 17.02 9.47
C THR A 84 -31.33 16.68 8.95
N ALA A 85 -31.10 16.99 7.68
CA ALA A 85 -29.79 16.87 7.06
C ALA A 85 -29.54 18.08 6.14
N THR A 86 -28.31 18.57 6.16
CA THR A 86 -27.81 19.52 5.16
C THR A 86 -26.72 18.83 4.36
N THR A 87 -26.85 18.84 3.03
CA THR A 87 -25.90 18.19 2.14
C THR A 87 -25.29 19.22 1.19
N LEU A 88 -23.96 19.21 1.13
CA LEU A 88 -23.18 19.88 0.10
C LEU A 88 -22.78 18.83 -0.95
N GLU A 89 -23.01 19.15 -2.22
CA GLU A 89 -22.63 18.31 -3.33
C GLU A 89 -21.59 19.06 -4.19
N TYR A 90 -20.53 18.35 -4.56
CA TYR A 90 -19.48 18.83 -5.44
C TYR A 90 -19.35 17.89 -6.63
N ASP A 91 -19.53 18.42 -7.82
CA ASP A 91 -19.35 17.72 -9.11
C ASP A 91 -18.39 18.57 -9.95
N ASP A 92 -17.28 17.99 -10.38
CA ASP A 92 -16.26 18.67 -11.17
C ASP A 92 -15.83 17.78 -12.33
N GLU A 93 -15.90 18.31 -13.54
CA GLU A 93 -15.47 17.62 -14.76
C GLU A 93 -13.98 17.22 -14.69
N GLU A 94 -13.16 17.97 -13.96
CA GLU A 94 -11.76 17.66 -13.76
C GLU A 94 -11.54 16.32 -13.02
N MET A 95 -12.48 15.91 -12.15
CA MET A 95 -12.42 14.61 -11.46
C MET A 95 -12.54 13.42 -12.43
N ARG A 96 -12.96 13.66 -13.65
CA ARG A 96 -13.06 12.64 -14.71
C ARG A 96 -11.75 12.42 -15.44
N LYS A 97 -10.81 13.37 -15.35
CA LYS A 97 -9.51 13.30 -15.99
C LYS A 97 -8.58 12.35 -15.21
N PRO A 98 -7.72 11.57 -15.89
CA PRO A 98 -6.79 10.65 -15.23
C PRO A 98 -5.92 11.33 -14.16
N GLU A 99 -5.45 12.54 -14.44
CA GLU A 99 -4.53 13.31 -13.56
C GLU A 99 -5.17 13.73 -12.24
N LYS A 100 -6.51 13.71 -12.15
CA LYS A 100 -7.27 14.07 -10.95
C LYS A 100 -8.22 12.96 -10.51
N ALA A 101 -8.17 11.83 -11.17
CA ALA A 101 -9.06 10.72 -10.88
C ALA A 101 -8.89 10.22 -9.44
N SER A 102 -10.01 9.84 -8.87
CA SER A 102 -10.08 9.11 -7.61
C SER A 102 -10.94 7.89 -7.79
N TYR A 103 -10.67 6.88 -7.01
CA TYR A 103 -11.35 5.59 -7.12
C TYR A 103 -11.81 5.11 -5.74
N SER A 104 -12.95 4.45 -5.69
CA SER A 104 -13.27 3.60 -4.55
C SER A 104 -12.48 2.30 -4.69
N ILE A 105 -11.91 1.85 -3.60
CA ILE A 105 -11.08 0.65 -3.54
C ILE A 105 -11.48 -0.24 -2.37
N LEU A 106 -11.19 -1.52 -2.52
CA LEU A 106 -11.14 -2.49 -1.43
C LEU A 106 -9.68 -2.91 -1.21
N ARG A 107 -9.15 -2.69 -0.04
CA ARG A 107 -7.75 -2.99 0.25
C ARG A 107 -7.43 -4.47 0.17
N GLY A 108 -8.41 -5.34 0.46
CA GLY A 108 -8.27 -6.78 0.27
C GLY A 108 -7.97 -7.19 -1.18
N ASN A 109 -8.34 -6.35 -2.16
CA ASN A 109 -8.04 -6.57 -3.58
C ASN A 109 -6.79 -5.80 -4.02
N LEU A 110 -6.65 -4.57 -3.53
CA LEU A 110 -5.56 -3.68 -3.96
C LEU A 110 -4.20 -4.09 -3.39
N ASP A 111 -4.14 -4.52 -2.13
CA ASP A 111 -2.87 -4.87 -1.49
C ASP A 111 -2.20 -6.09 -2.18
N PRO A 112 -2.92 -7.19 -2.54
CA PRO A 112 -2.34 -8.27 -3.33
C PRO A 112 -1.80 -7.82 -4.70
N TRP A 113 -2.55 -6.97 -5.41
CA TRP A 113 -2.10 -6.43 -6.70
C TRP A 113 -0.80 -5.61 -6.56
N LEU A 114 -0.68 -4.79 -5.51
CA LEU A 114 0.53 -4.02 -5.24
C LEU A 114 1.71 -4.92 -4.84
N THR A 115 1.44 -6.01 -4.12
CA THR A 115 2.45 -7.02 -3.79
C THR A 115 2.99 -7.67 -5.06
N GLU A 116 2.09 -8.13 -5.95
CA GLU A 116 2.46 -8.71 -7.24
C GLU A 116 3.32 -7.75 -8.07
N LYS A 117 2.94 -6.46 -8.17
CA LYS A 117 3.74 -5.45 -8.87
C LYS A 117 5.13 -5.25 -8.28
N ALA A 118 5.25 -5.32 -6.95
CA ALA A 118 6.55 -5.18 -6.29
C ALA A 118 7.42 -6.44 -6.50
N GLU A 119 6.82 -7.64 -6.48
CA GLU A 119 7.51 -8.91 -6.78
C GLU A 119 7.95 -8.97 -8.25
N GLU A 120 7.11 -8.56 -9.19
CA GLU A 120 7.46 -8.42 -10.61
C GLU A 120 8.67 -7.48 -10.83
N ALA A 121 8.80 -6.44 -9.99
CA ALA A 121 9.94 -5.53 -10.01
C ALA A 121 11.22 -6.11 -9.35
N GLY A 122 11.11 -7.25 -8.64
CA GLY A 122 12.24 -7.94 -8.02
C GLY A 122 12.30 -7.84 -6.49
N ALA A 123 11.29 -7.26 -5.81
CA ALA A 123 11.23 -7.27 -4.36
C ALA A 123 10.88 -8.68 -3.84
N MET A 124 11.49 -9.08 -2.73
CA MET A 124 11.18 -10.32 -2.04
C MET A 124 10.18 -10.08 -0.92
N PHE A 125 9.18 -10.96 -0.78
CA PHE A 125 8.20 -10.92 0.30
C PHE A 125 8.29 -12.16 1.17
N ILE A 126 8.22 -11.97 2.48
CA ILE A 126 8.01 -13.03 3.47
C ILE A 126 6.73 -12.71 4.21
N HIS A 127 5.76 -13.59 4.08
CA HIS A 127 4.46 -13.51 4.73
C HIS A 127 4.38 -14.40 5.98
N GLY A 128 3.42 -14.12 6.86
CA GLY A 128 3.17 -14.90 8.07
C GLY A 128 4.16 -14.66 9.20
N ILE A 129 5.07 -13.69 9.06
CA ILE A 129 6.11 -13.44 10.05
C ILE A 129 5.98 -12.03 10.65
N ARG A 130 5.88 -11.98 11.98
CA ARG A 130 5.91 -10.72 12.72
C ARG A 130 7.36 -10.25 12.94
N VAL A 131 7.64 -9.00 12.69
CA VAL A 131 8.88 -8.35 13.13
C VAL A 131 8.70 -7.88 14.56
N ASP A 132 9.56 -8.32 15.46
CA ASP A 132 9.49 -8.04 16.89
C ASP A 132 10.36 -6.86 17.27
N LYS A 133 11.51 -6.74 16.60
CA LYS A 133 12.49 -5.70 16.97
C LYS A 133 13.34 -5.29 15.77
N VAL A 134 13.70 -4.00 15.74
CA VAL A 134 14.78 -3.49 14.89
C VAL A 134 16.10 -3.66 15.64
N LEU A 135 17.07 -4.29 14.99
CA LEU A 135 18.42 -4.44 15.52
C LEU A 135 19.25 -3.20 15.16
N THR A 136 20.01 -2.70 16.12
CA THR A 136 20.86 -1.52 15.94
C THR A 136 22.28 -1.81 16.40
N ASP A 137 23.25 -1.16 15.77
CA ASP A 137 24.64 -1.14 16.23
C ASP A 137 24.83 -0.21 17.47
N ASP A 138 26.04 -0.15 17.99
CA ASP A 138 26.40 0.68 19.15
C ASP A 138 26.20 2.19 18.89
N LYS A 139 26.03 2.60 17.63
CA LYS A 139 25.79 3.98 17.21
C LYS A 139 24.33 4.27 16.96
N GLY A 140 23.43 3.28 17.14
CA GLY A 140 22.00 3.37 16.90
C GLY A 140 21.60 3.25 15.43
N LYS A 141 22.51 2.84 14.53
CA LYS A 141 22.18 2.58 13.13
C LYS A 141 21.48 1.22 13.03
N ALA A 142 20.35 1.17 12.29
CA ALA A 142 19.67 -0.08 11.99
C ALA A 142 20.59 -1.02 11.17
N ILE A 143 20.72 -2.26 11.62
CA ILE A 143 21.53 -3.31 10.99
C ILE A 143 20.74 -4.54 10.62
N GLY A 144 19.46 -4.59 10.96
CA GLY A 144 18.58 -5.70 10.63
C GLY A 144 17.29 -5.68 11.45
N VAL A 145 16.54 -6.75 11.35
CA VAL A 145 15.33 -6.98 12.14
C VAL A 145 15.36 -8.38 12.76
N LEU A 146 14.72 -8.51 13.90
CA LEU A 146 14.41 -9.79 14.54
C LEU A 146 12.94 -10.10 14.24
N ALA A 147 12.67 -11.28 13.71
CA ALA A 147 11.33 -11.67 13.28
C ALA A 147 11.07 -13.15 13.60
N GLY A 148 9.79 -13.49 13.93
CA GLY A 148 9.36 -14.86 14.13
C GLY A 148 9.77 -15.48 15.46
N GLU A 149 10.05 -14.70 16.50
CA GLU A 149 10.11 -15.26 17.85
C GLU A 149 8.67 -15.61 18.31
N GLU A 150 8.46 -16.88 18.61
CA GLU A 150 7.24 -17.34 19.29
C GLU A 150 7.25 -16.82 20.74
N GLU A 151 6.11 -16.26 21.22
CA GLU A 151 5.89 -15.98 22.62
C GLU A 151 5.72 -17.25 23.45
#